data_288cfd0a25cd64f9bcfc7a4369243639
#
_entry.id   288cfd0a25cd64f9bcfc7a4369243639
#
_cell.length_a   1.000
_cell.length_b   1.000
_cell.length_c   1.000
_cell.angle_alpha   90.00
_cell.angle_beta   90.00
_cell.angle_gamma   90.00
#
_symmetry.space_group_name_H-M   'P 1'
#
loop_
_entity.id
_entity.type
_entity.pdbx_description
1 polymer ?
#
loop_
_entity_poly.entity_id
_entity_poly.type
_entity_poly.pdbx_seq_one_letter_code
_entity_poly.pdbx_strand_id
1 'polypeptide(L)'
;MRLVLIIVALVVLSGLVLVQYNQVEGASNEISANVQEANVEAYGTEGFAKADKVIEFEFPADHGPHPDFQTEWWYYTGNLGDADGHRYGYQFTIFRRAILPGEPERTSEWATRQIYFAHFTVTDATGETFEAHERFSRAAAGLAGAQGLPTYHVWLDDWDAREIEPGKVQLQASYGDIGIDLILEQTKPAALQGDRGLSAKSDEVGNASYYYSLTNNT
;
A
#
# COMPACT_ATOMS: atom_id res chain seq x y z
N MET A 1 11.47 61.69 6.93
CA MET A 1 12.07 60.61 7.74
C MET A 1 11.04 59.61 8.29
N ARG A 2 9.93 60.02 8.94
CA ARG A 2 8.91 59.06 9.46
C ARG A 2 8.21 58.25 8.38
N LEU A 3 7.88 58.81 7.21
CA LEU A 3 7.20 58.12 6.12
C LEU A 3 8.08 57.00 5.51
N VAL A 4 9.38 57.25 5.34
CA VAL A 4 10.34 56.24 4.82
C VAL A 4 10.50 55.06 5.78
N LEU A 5 10.52 55.31 7.07
CA LEU A 5 10.58 54.25 8.10
C LEU A 5 9.33 53.37 8.11
N ILE A 6 8.15 53.95 7.86
CA ILE A 6 6.89 53.18 7.76
C ILE A 6 6.88 52.31 6.52
N ILE A 7 7.35 52.80 5.37
CA ILE A 7 7.43 52.03 4.12
C ILE A 7 8.42 50.85 4.28
N VAL A 8 9.60 51.08 4.87
CA VAL A 8 10.59 50.03 5.12
C VAL A 8 10.03 48.98 6.07
N ALA A 9 9.32 49.35 7.14
CA ALA A 9 8.70 48.43 8.07
C ALA A 9 7.62 47.56 7.38
N LEU A 10 6.80 48.13 6.50
CA LEU A 10 5.78 47.39 5.74
C LEU A 10 6.40 46.40 4.73
N VAL A 11 7.50 46.79 4.07
CA VAL A 11 8.20 45.91 3.14
C VAL A 11 8.85 44.72 3.89
N VAL A 12 9.44 44.94 5.06
CA VAL A 12 10.02 43.90 5.89
C VAL A 12 8.94 42.96 6.45
N LEU A 13 7.80 43.52 6.87
CA LEU A 13 6.67 42.70 7.38
C LEU A 13 6.05 41.83 6.28
N SER A 14 5.88 42.40 5.07
CA SER A 14 5.36 41.61 3.93
C SER A 14 6.35 40.54 3.46
N GLY A 15 7.66 40.80 3.52
CA GLY A 15 8.69 39.81 3.24
C GLY A 15 8.69 38.67 4.25
N LEU A 16 8.53 38.96 5.55
CA LEU A 16 8.43 37.94 6.61
C LEU A 16 7.16 37.08 6.47
N VAL A 17 6.03 37.64 6.10
CA VAL A 17 4.78 36.93 5.87
C VAL A 17 4.91 36.00 4.67
N LEU A 18 5.54 36.45 3.58
CA LEU A 18 5.79 35.65 2.38
C LEU A 18 6.75 34.45 2.67
N VAL A 19 7.78 34.66 3.49
CA VAL A 19 8.71 33.60 3.89
C VAL A 19 7.99 32.56 4.79
N GLN A 20 7.15 33.01 5.72
CA GLN A 20 6.34 32.09 6.52
C GLN A 20 5.29 31.34 5.69
N TYR A 21 4.66 32.01 4.73
CA TYR A 21 3.70 31.35 3.84
C TYR A 21 4.35 30.24 3.00
N ASN A 22 5.51 30.51 2.40
CA ASN A 22 6.27 29.50 1.65
C ASN A 22 6.82 28.36 2.53
N GLN A 23 7.08 28.60 3.82
CA GLN A 23 7.47 27.52 4.73
C GLN A 23 6.29 26.63 5.14
N VAL A 24 5.07 27.16 5.18
CA VAL A 24 3.86 26.38 5.48
C VAL A 24 3.44 25.51 4.29
N GLU A 25 3.60 25.98 3.05
CA GLU A 25 3.34 25.16 1.86
C GLU A 25 4.40 24.04 1.65
N GLY A 26 5.65 24.27 2.06
CA GLY A 26 6.70 23.25 2.02
C GLY A 26 6.54 22.14 3.08
N ALA A 27 5.91 22.45 4.21
CA ALA A 27 5.75 21.50 5.32
C ALA A 27 4.61 20.47 5.10
N SER A 28 3.67 20.72 4.21
CA SER A 28 2.53 19.82 3.99
C SER A 28 2.85 18.60 3.10
N ASN A 29 3.93 18.64 2.33
CA ASN A 29 4.32 17.53 1.43
C ASN A 29 5.39 16.60 2.02
N GLU A 30 6.04 16.94 3.13
CA GLU A 30 7.06 16.09 3.77
C GLU A 30 6.51 15.14 4.85
N ILE A 31 5.27 15.33 5.30
CA ILE A 31 4.74 14.56 6.44
C ILE A 31 4.38 13.12 6.05
N SER A 32 3.97 12.84 4.81
CA SER A 32 3.54 11.48 4.42
C SER A 32 4.72 10.52 4.20
N ALA A 33 5.87 10.98 3.69
CA ALA A 33 7.05 10.13 3.49
C ALA A 33 7.74 9.76 4.82
N ASN A 34 7.82 10.69 5.77
CA ASN A 34 8.49 10.48 7.05
C ASN A 34 7.75 9.52 8.01
N VAL A 35 6.42 9.37 7.88
CA VAL A 35 5.67 8.42 8.71
C VAL A 35 5.99 6.97 8.32
N GLN A 36 6.24 6.69 7.06
CA GLN A 36 6.65 5.35 6.60
C GLN A 36 8.07 5.00 7.05
N GLU A 37 9.04 5.91 6.91
CA GLU A 37 10.45 5.69 7.32
C GLU A 37 10.59 5.61 8.84
N ALA A 38 9.97 6.50 9.59
CA ALA A 38 10.03 6.50 11.05
C ALA A 38 9.40 5.25 11.69
N ASN A 39 8.37 4.66 11.06
CA ASN A 39 7.76 3.42 11.55
C ASN A 39 8.59 2.17 11.22
N VAL A 40 9.42 2.18 10.18
CA VAL A 40 10.25 1.03 9.80
C VAL A 40 11.38 0.81 10.81
N GLU A 41 12.01 1.88 11.34
CA GLU A 41 13.09 1.80 12.31
C GLU A 41 12.61 1.65 13.77
N ALA A 42 11.41 2.15 14.10
CA ALA A 42 10.93 2.21 15.49
C ALA A 42 10.54 0.85 16.09
N TYR A 43 10.19 -0.13 15.26
CA TYR A 43 9.81 -1.48 15.70
C TYR A 43 10.76 -2.51 15.09
N GLY A 44 11.63 -3.09 15.92
CA GLY A 44 12.57 -4.14 15.52
C GLY A 44 11.86 -5.34 14.84
N THR A 45 12.65 -6.16 14.16
CA THR A 45 12.16 -7.40 13.51
C THR A 45 12.18 -8.61 14.44
N GLU A 46 12.54 -8.42 15.72
CA GLU A 46 12.67 -9.51 16.69
C GLU A 46 11.32 -10.17 16.97
N GLY A 47 11.30 -11.49 16.96
CA GLY A 47 10.10 -12.29 17.18
C GLY A 47 9.25 -12.54 15.94
N PHE A 48 9.60 -11.97 14.78
CA PHE A 48 8.95 -12.26 13.51
C PHE A 48 9.72 -13.31 12.71
N ALA A 49 8.99 -14.09 11.90
CA ALA A 49 9.58 -14.99 10.93
C ALA A 49 10.36 -14.22 9.85
N LYS A 50 11.39 -14.87 9.30
CA LYS A 50 12.20 -14.34 8.21
C LYS A 50 12.19 -15.30 7.03
N ALA A 51 12.24 -14.77 5.83
CA ALA A 51 12.44 -15.54 4.62
C ALA A 51 13.92 -15.91 4.51
N ASP A 52 14.32 -17.05 5.08
CA ASP A 52 15.70 -17.50 5.20
C ASP A 52 16.02 -18.78 4.42
N LYS A 53 15.01 -19.44 3.87
CA LYS A 53 15.12 -20.71 3.11
C LYS A 53 14.01 -20.82 2.09
N VAL A 54 14.20 -21.66 1.08
CA VAL A 54 13.14 -22.02 0.14
C VAL A 54 12.04 -22.80 0.86
N ILE A 55 10.79 -22.47 0.52
CA ILE A 55 9.58 -23.18 0.99
C ILE A 55 8.79 -23.73 -0.21
N GLU A 56 7.86 -24.62 0.04
CA GLU A 56 6.83 -25.00 -0.92
C GLU A 56 5.59 -24.13 -0.68
N PHE A 57 5.05 -23.53 -1.74
CA PHE A 57 3.82 -22.76 -1.68
C PHE A 57 2.61 -23.66 -1.85
N GLU A 58 1.59 -23.43 -1.04
CA GLU A 58 0.32 -24.16 -1.06
C GLU A 58 -0.82 -23.26 -1.53
N PHE A 59 -1.02 -23.19 -2.85
CA PHE A 59 -2.13 -22.40 -3.41
C PHE A 59 -3.45 -23.14 -3.35
N PRO A 60 -4.59 -22.46 -3.02
CA PRO A 60 -4.76 -21.02 -2.87
C PRO A 60 -4.46 -20.47 -1.46
N ALA A 61 -4.08 -21.28 -0.48
CA ALA A 61 -3.91 -20.85 0.91
C ALA A 61 -2.90 -19.69 1.04
N ASP A 62 -1.77 -19.79 0.33
CA ASP A 62 -0.71 -18.77 0.35
C ASP A 62 -1.04 -17.47 -0.42
N HIS A 63 -2.27 -17.33 -0.93
CA HIS A 63 -2.77 -16.01 -1.33
C HIS A 63 -3.22 -15.17 -0.12
N GLY A 64 -3.46 -15.81 1.00
CA GLY A 64 -3.94 -15.20 2.23
C GLY A 64 -2.83 -14.57 3.09
N PRO A 65 -3.17 -14.15 4.31
CA PRO A 65 -2.24 -13.51 5.21
C PRO A 65 -1.30 -14.52 5.90
N HIS A 66 -0.05 -14.10 6.12
CA HIS A 66 0.98 -14.84 6.85
C HIS A 66 1.39 -14.04 8.11
N PRO A 67 0.62 -14.11 9.21
CA PRO A 67 0.75 -13.24 10.38
C PRO A 67 2.09 -13.38 11.12
N ASP A 68 2.82 -14.47 10.91
CA ASP A 68 4.16 -14.65 11.49
C ASP A 68 5.21 -13.70 10.91
N PHE A 69 4.98 -13.17 9.70
CA PHE A 69 5.84 -12.16 9.10
C PHE A 69 5.42 -10.75 9.49
N GLN A 70 6.41 -9.88 9.68
CA GLN A 70 6.16 -8.50 10.07
C GLN A 70 5.47 -7.70 8.99
N THR A 71 5.87 -7.88 7.72
CA THR A 71 5.36 -7.11 6.58
C THR A 71 4.94 -8.04 5.47
N GLU A 72 3.83 -7.72 4.85
CA GLU A 72 3.23 -8.45 3.75
C GLU A 72 2.52 -7.48 2.82
N TRP A 73 2.36 -7.82 1.54
CA TRP A 73 1.67 -6.99 0.56
C TRP A 73 0.94 -7.83 -0.49
N TRP A 74 -0.15 -7.27 -0.96
CA TRP A 74 -0.90 -7.72 -2.12
C TRP A 74 -0.86 -6.62 -3.16
N TYR A 75 -0.25 -6.89 -4.31
CA TYR A 75 0.08 -5.89 -5.32
C TYR A 75 -0.55 -6.26 -6.65
N TYR A 76 -1.32 -5.35 -7.21
CA TYR A 76 -1.97 -5.48 -8.49
C TYR A 76 -1.57 -4.30 -9.38
N THR A 77 -1.21 -4.61 -10.62
CA THR A 77 -0.89 -3.59 -11.61
C THR A 77 -1.22 -4.10 -12.99
N GLY A 78 -1.61 -3.21 -13.87
CA GLY A 78 -1.94 -3.59 -15.25
C GLY A 78 -2.16 -2.40 -16.15
N ASN A 79 -2.34 -2.74 -17.43
CA ASN A 79 -2.73 -1.81 -18.45
C ASN A 79 -4.12 -2.19 -18.96
N LEU A 80 -4.97 -1.18 -19.14
CA LEU A 80 -6.33 -1.30 -19.61
C LEU A 80 -6.50 -0.52 -20.91
N GLY A 81 -7.44 -0.93 -21.74
CA GLY A 81 -7.84 -0.21 -22.92
C GLY A 81 -9.34 -0.31 -23.13
N ASP A 82 -9.98 0.76 -23.60
CA ASP A 82 -11.36 0.76 -23.97
C ASP A 82 -11.56 0.53 -25.49
N ALA A 83 -12.82 0.42 -25.92
CA ALA A 83 -13.17 0.20 -27.32
C ALA A 83 -12.84 1.42 -28.23
N ASP A 84 -12.69 2.60 -27.65
CA ASP A 84 -12.35 3.85 -28.35
C ASP A 84 -10.84 4.05 -28.51
N GLY A 85 -10.04 3.13 -27.92
CA GLY A 85 -8.58 3.12 -28.00
C GLY A 85 -7.88 3.94 -26.91
N HIS A 86 -8.61 4.41 -25.90
CA HIS A 86 -7.96 5.03 -24.73
C HIS A 86 -7.19 3.98 -23.94
N ARG A 87 -6.09 4.41 -23.37
CA ARG A 87 -5.17 3.55 -22.62
C ARG A 87 -5.00 4.05 -21.20
N TYR A 88 -5.13 3.13 -20.26
CA TYR A 88 -4.97 3.40 -18.83
C TYR A 88 -3.95 2.45 -18.22
N GLY A 89 -3.26 2.92 -17.18
CA GLY A 89 -2.50 2.10 -16.25
C GLY A 89 -3.15 2.16 -14.87
N TYR A 90 -3.09 1.08 -14.11
CA TYR A 90 -3.48 1.10 -12.71
C TYR A 90 -2.44 0.41 -11.84
N GLN A 91 -2.39 0.83 -10.58
CA GLN A 91 -1.71 0.13 -9.51
C GLN A 91 -2.62 0.16 -8.28
N PHE A 92 -2.79 -0.98 -7.65
CA PHE A 92 -3.48 -1.13 -6.40
C PHE A 92 -2.65 -2.03 -5.49
N THR A 93 -2.32 -1.55 -4.29
CA THR A 93 -1.50 -2.31 -3.34
C THR A 93 -2.07 -2.14 -1.95
N ILE A 94 -2.26 -3.25 -1.24
CA ILE A 94 -2.54 -3.23 0.19
C ILE A 94 -1.35 -3.85 0.90
N PHE A 95 -0.86 -3.17 1.93
CA PHE A 95 0.21 -3.62 2.82
C PHE A 95 -0.36 -3.92 4.20
N ARG A 96 0.11 -4.99 4.79
CA ARG A 96 -0.05 -5.31 6.20
C ARG A 96 1.29 -5.16 6.92
N ARG A 97 1.29 -4.51 8.06
CA ARG A 97 2.45 -4.47 8.95
C ARG A 97 2.04 -4.78 10.39
N ALA A 98 2.69 -5.77 10.97
CA ALA A 98 2.57 -6.06 12.39
C ALA A 98 3.50 -5.14 13.19
N ILE A 99 2.96 -4.48 14.22
CA ILE A 99 3.69 -3.62 15.15
C ILE A 99 4.46 -4.46 16.16
N LEU A 100 3.82 -5.53 16.64
CA LEU A 100 4.39 -6.51 17.58
C LEU A 100 4.00 -7.92 17.13
N PRO A 101 4.84 -8.93 17.39
CA PRO A 101 4.50 -10.31 17.08
C PRO A 101 3.35 -10.83 17.94
N GLY A 102 2.66 -11.85 17.44
CA GLY A 102 1.56 -12.55 18.11
C GLY A 102 0.26 -11.73 18.19
N GLU A 103 -0.74 -12.33 18.82
CA GLU A 103 -2.07 -11.75 18.97
C GLU A 103 -2.13 -10.73 20.11
N PRO A 104 -3.05 -9.75 20.07
CA PRO A 104 -3.24 -8.81 21.16
C PRO A 104 -3.78 -9.49 22.42
N GLU A 105 -3.27 -9.11 23.59
CA GLU A 105 -3.73 -9.63 24.88
C GLU A 105 -5.12 -9.14 25.27
N ARG A 106 -5.60 -8.07 24.62
CA ARG A 106 -6.90 -7.44 24.91
C ARG A 106 -7.99 -8.07 24.05
N THR A 107 -9.17 -8.29 24.62
CA THR A 107 -10.35 -8.83 23.93
C THR A 107 -11.23 -7.77 23.26
N SER A 108 -10.83 -6.50 23.28
CA SER A 108 -11.58 -5.42 22.65
C SER A 108 -11.54 -5.55 21.12
N GLU A 109 -12.63 -5.26 20.43
CA GLU A 109 -12.70 -5.16 18.97
C GLU A 109 -11.71 -4.12 18.37
N TRP A 110 -11.25 -3.18 19.20
CA TRP A 110 -10.23 -2.19 18.84
C TRP A 110 -8.81 -2.65 19.13
N ALA A 111 -8.64 -3.83 19.74
CA ALA A 111 -7.31 -4.36 20.02
C ALA A 111 -6.72 -4.95 18.75
N THR A 112 -5.62 -4.42 18.32
CA THR A 112 -4.85 -4.96 17.18
C THR A 112 -3.38 -4.67 17.35
N ARG A 113 -2.54 -5.54 16.80
CA ARG A 113 -1.10 -5.34 16.60
C ARG A 113 -0.76 -5.12 15.14
N GLN A 114 -1.77 -4.96 14.27
CA GLN A 114 -1.59 -4.86 12.84
C GLN A 114 -2.19 -3.56 12.29
N ILE A 115 -1.48 -3.00 11.35
CA ILE A 115 -1.90 -1.83 10.58
C ILE A 115 -1.87 -2.18 9.10
N TYR A 116 -2.76 -1.55 8.37
CA TYR A 116 -2.85 -1.65 6.92
C TYR A 116 -2.70 -0.28 6.30
N PHE A 117 -2.04 -0.23 5.16
CA PHE A 117 -2.01 0.95 4.32
C PHE A 117 -2.11 0.51 2.86
N ALA A 118 -2.71 1.35 2.04
CA ALA A 118 -2.97 1.03 0.65
C ALA A 118 -2.65 2.21 -0.26
N HIS A 119 -2.15 1.89 -1.45
CA HIS A 119 -1.93 2.84 -2.52
C HIS A 119 -2.82 2.45 -3.70
N PHE A 120 -3.49 3.45 -4.25
CA PHE A 120 -4.28 3.32 -5.47
C PHE A 120 -3.88 4.42 -6.44
N THR A 121 -3.49 4.03 -7.66
CA THR A 121 -3.13 4.98 -8.70
C THR A 121 -3.80 4.63 -10.03
N VAL A 122 -4.16 5.65 -10.77
CA VAL A 122 -4.63 5.54 -12.16
C VAL A 122 -3.83 6.51 -13.03
N THR A 123 -3.32 5.99 -14.14
CA THR A 123 -2.71 6.79 -15.21
C THR A 123 -3.64 6.74 -16.42
N ASP A 124 -4.17 7.85 -16.85
CA ASP A 124 -4.78 7.99 -18.17
C ASP A 124 -3.66 8.39 -19.16
N ALA A 125 -3.17 7.39 -19.92
CA ALA A 125 -2.08 7.61 -20.88
C ALA A 125 -2.54 8.39 -22.11
N THR A 126 -3.85 8.44 -22.40
CA THR A 126 -4.42 9.19 -23.51
C THR A 126 -4.71 10.63 -23.11
N GLY A 127 -5.25 10.84 -21.92
CA GLY A 127 -5.52 12.17 -21.34
C GLY A 127 -4.31 12.82 -20.67
N GLU A 128 -3.16 12.12 -20.59
CA GLU A 128 -1.92 12.58 -19.93
C GLU A 128 -2.14 13.01 -18.46
N THR A 129 -2.97 12.25 -17.72
CA THR A 129 -3.22 12.50 -16.29
C THR A 129 -2.77 11.36 -15.42
N PHE A 130 -2.40 11.68 -14.18
CA PHE A 130 -2.00 10.72 -13.17
C PHE A 130 -2.63 11.10 -11.83
N GLU A 131 -3.31 10.13 -11.24
CA GLU A 131 -3.94 10.25 -9.93
C GLU A 131 -3.34 9.22 -8.97
N ALA A 132 -3.02 9.66 -7.74
CA ALA A 132 -2.47 8.80 -6.70
C ALA A 132 -3.13 9.09 -5.36
N HIS A 133 -3.59 8.04 -4.70
CA HIS A 133 -4.31 8.11 -3.44
C HIS A 133 -3.79 7.05 -2.49
N GLU A 134 -3.82 7.38 -1.19
CA GLU A 134 -3.42 6.47 -0.13
C GLU A 134 -4.47 6.39 0.97
N ARG A 135 -4.50 5.25 1.66
CA ARG A 135 -5.32 5.02 2.85
C ARG A 135 -4.51 4.31 3.91
N PHE A 136 -4.89 4.55 5.15
CA PHE A 136 -4.30 3.94 6.32
C PHE A 136 -5.38 3.59 7.33
N SER A 137 -5.34 2.38 7.88
CA SER A 137 -6.22 1.95 8.96
C SER A 137 -5.55 0.89 9.83
N ARG A 138 -6.15 0.63 10.98
CA ARG A 138 -5.78 -0.49 11.83
C ARG A 138 -6.68 -1.69 11.55
N ALA A 139 -6.16 -2.91 11.72
CA ALA A 139 -6.95 -4.14 11.67
C ALA A 139 -7.83 -4.29 12.90
N ALA A 140 -8.82 -3.40 13.05
CA ALA A 140 -9.72 -3.35 14.20
C ALA A 140 -11.12 -2.99 13.75
N ALA A 141 -12.13 -3.48 14.44
CA ALA A 141 -13.55 -3.20 14.18
C ALA A 141 -13.97 -3.42 12.70
N GLY A 142 -13.30 -4.34 11.99
CA GLY A 142 -13.59 -4.63 10.58
C GLY A 142 -13.09 -3.59 9.57
N LEU A 143 -12.33 -2.55 10.00
CA LEU A 143 -11.87 -1.49 9.11
C LEU A 143 -10.83 -1.95 8.09
N ALA A 144 -9.97 -2.89 8.46
CA ALA A 144 -9.00 -3.48 7.55
C ALA A 144 -8.71 -4.92 7.96
N GLY A 145 -8.29 -5.75 7.00
CA GLY A 145 -7.96 -7.13 7.28
C GLY A 145 -7.55 -7.91 6.05
N ALA A 146 -7.19 -9.17 6.27
CA ALA A 146 -6.91 -10.14 5.22
C ALA A 146 -7.37 -11.53 5.65
N GLN A 147 -7.85 -12.32 4.68
CA GLN A 147 -8.32 -13.68 4.82
C GLN A 147 -7.87 -14.50 3.61
N GLY A 148 -7.35 -15.72 3.83
CA GLY A 148 -6.98 -16.65 2.76
C GLY A 148 -8.07 -17.66 2.45
N LEU A 149 -8.59 -18.33 3.49
CA LEU A 149 -9.59 -19.38 3.37
C LEU A 149 -10.85 -19.04 4.18
N PRO A 150 -12.06 -19.51 3.80
CA PRO A 150 -12.36 -20.32 2.62
C PRO A 150 -12.31 -19.55 1.30
N THR A 151 -12.23 -18.23 1.33
CA THR A 151 -12.21 -17.36 0.16
C THR A 151 -11.20 -16.25 0.41
N TYR A 152 -10.32 -16.00 -0.54
CA TYR A 152 -9.36 -14.91 -0.48
C TYR A 152 -10.06 -13.56 -0.41
N HIS A 153 -9.66 -12.72 0.54
CA HIS A 153 -10.14 -11.34 0.67
C HIS A 153 -9.12 -10.51 1.44
N VAL A 154 -8.74 -9.35 0.91
CA VAL A 154 -7.96 -8.35 1.61
C VAL A 154 -8.63 -6.99 1.42
N TRP A 155 -8.76 -6.22 2.50
CA TRP A 155 -9.51 -4.96 2.44
C TRP A 155 -8.92 -3.88 3.36
N LEU A 156 -9.21 -2.64 3.01
CA LEU A 156 -8.98 -1.45 3.81
C LEU A 156 -10.12 -0.46 3.54
N ASP A 157 -11.02 -0.31 4.50
CA ASP A 157 -12.30 0.40 4.38
C ASP A 157 -13.14 -0.17 3.22
N ASP A 158 -13.41 0.62 2.18
CA ASP A 158 -14.14 0.24 0.97
C ASP A 158 -13.21 -0.10 -0.23
N TRP A 159 -11.90 -0.18 -0.03
CA TRP A 159 -10.96 -0.70 -1.01
C TRP A 159 -10.69 -2.17 -0.74
N ASP A 160 -10.91 -3.03 -1.73
CA ASP A 160 -10.70 -4.46 -1.54
C ASP A 160 -10.22 -5.20 -2.78
N ALA A 161 -9.64 -6.38 -2.51
CA ALA A 161 -9.37 -7.40 -3.49
C ALA A 161 -9.96 -8.72 -2.96
N ARG A 162 -10.93 -9.28 -3.66
CA ARG A 162 -11.70 -10.42 -3.19
C ARG A 162 -11.90 -11.48 -4.27
N GLU A 163 -11.62 -12.72 -3.95
CA GLU A 163 -11.99 -13.85 -4.81
C GLU A 163 -13.52 -13.97 -4.88
N ILE A 164 -14.07 -13.92 -6.10
CA ILE A 164 -15.50 -14.06 -6.38
C ILE A 164 -15.84 -15.45 -6.94
N GLU A 165 -14.89 -16.07 -7.61
CA GLU A 165 -14.92 -17.44 -8.11
C GLU A 165 -13.49 -17.98 -8.05
N PRO A 166 -13.27 -19.33 -8.04
CA PRO A 166 -11.93 -19.88 -8.06
C PRO A 166 -11.07 -19.32 -9.20
N GLY A 167 -9.96 -18.67 -8.87
CA GLY A 167 -9.06 -18.03 -9.82
C GLY A 167 -9.53 -16.70 -10.40
N LYS A 168 -10.64 -16.12 -9.90
CA LYS A 168 -11.12 -14.79 -10.27
C LYS A 168 -11.17 -13.88 -9.06
N VAL A 169 -10.45 -12.78 -9.14
CA VAL A 169 -10.37 -11.75 -8.09
C VAL A 169 -11.00 -10.46 -8.59
N GLN A 170 -11.96 -9.93 -7.84
CA GLN A 170 -12.47 -8.59 -8.05
C GLN A 170 -11.61 -7.60 -7.27
N LEU A 171 -11.18 -6.53 -7.93
CA LEU A 171 -10.52 -5.36 -7.32
C LEU A 171 -11.49 -4.20 -7.31
N GLN A 172 -11.68 -3.58 -6.15
CA GLN A 172 -12.49 -2.37 -6.01
C GLN A 172 -11.70 -1.31 -5.23
N ALA A 173 -11.49 -0.15 -5.85
CA ALA A 173 -10.90 1.00 -5.19
C ALA A 173 -11.40 2.29 -5.85
N SER A 174 -11.70 3.31 -5.04
CA SER A 174 -12.18 4.59 -5.56
C SER A 174 -11.78 5.76 -4.66
N TYR A 175 -11.60 6.92 -5.27
CA TYR A 175 -11.40 8.18 -4.59
C TYR A 175 -11.98 9.33 -5.44
N GLY A 176 -12.97 10.06 -4.89
CA GLY A 176 -13.69 11.08 -5.65
C GLY A 176 -14.37 10.48 -6.88
N ASP A 177 -14.04 11.00 -8.05
CA ASP A 177 -14.60 10.56 -9.33
C ASP A 177 -13.71 9.50 -10.05
N ILE A 178 -12.60 9.10 -9.43
CA ILE A 178 -11.66 8.12 -9.99
C ILE A 178 -11.85 6.78 -9.26
N GLY A 179 -11.90 5.69 -10.02
CA GLY A 179 -12.02 4.35 -9.44
C GLY A 179 -11.75 3.23 -10.42
N ILE A 180 -11.55 2.04 -9.85
CA ILE A 180 -11.50 0.77 -10.58
C ILE A 180 -12.53 -0.19 -9.97
N ASP A 181 -13.16 -0.97 -10.83
CA ASP A 181 -13.91 -2.19 -10.52
C ASP A 181 -13.54 -3.20 -11.60
N LEU A 182 -12.60 -4.09 -11.29
CA LEU A 182 -11.98 -5.00 -12.25
C LEU A 182 -12.14 -6.43 -11.79
N ILE A 183 -12.44 -7.33 -12.72
CA ILE A 183 -12.38 -8.78 -12.49
C ILE A 183 -11.12 -9.31 -13.16
N LEU A 184 -10.19 -9.81 -12.35
CA LEU A 184 -8.94 -10.41 -12.79
C LEU A 184 -9.08 -11.93 -12.82
N GLU A 185 -8.88 -12.53 -13.99
CA GLU A 185 -8.88 -13.99 -14.16
C GLU A 185 -7.45 -14.49 -14.32
N GLN A 186 -7.04 -15.40 -13.45
CA GLN A 186 -5.70 -16.00 -13.52
C GLN A 186 -5.57 -16.89 -14.76
N THR A 187 -4.60 -16.58 -15.62
CA THR A 187 -4.41 -17.26 -16.89
C THR A 187 -3.22 -18.20 -16.93
N LYS A 188 -2.31 -18.12 -15.96
CA LYS A 188 -1.11 -18.94 -15.85
C LYS A 188 -0.86 -19.38 -14.41
N PRO A 189 -0.13 -20.49 -14.20
CA PRO A 189 0.38 -20.83 -12.87
C PRO A 189 1.21 -19.70 -12.26
N ALA A 190 1.31 -19.68 -10.94
CA ALA A 190 2.14 -18.71 -10.22
C ALA A 190 3.60 -18.80 -10.66
N ALA A 191 4.19 -17.65 -10.98
CA ALA A 191 5.61 -17.53 -11.27
C ALA A 191 6.37 -17.20 -9.99
N LEU A 192 7.12 -18.18 -9.48
CA LEU A 192 7.91 -18.02 -8.25
C LEU A 192 9.17 -17.17 -8.55
N GLN A 193 9.34 -16.07 -7.84
CA GLN A 193 10.43 -15.12 -8.04
C GLN A 193 11.69 -15.56 -7.29
N GLY A 194 12.88 -15.22 -7.81
CA GLY A 194 14.15 -15.59 -7.21
C GLY A 194 14.41 -17.11 -7.24
N ASP A 195 14.91 -17.67 -6.15
CA ASP A 195 15.07 -19.13 -6.01
C ASP A 195 13.76 -19.74 -5.49
N ARG A 196 12.92 -20.21 -6.41
CA ARG A 196 11.65 -20.90 -6.10
C ARG A 196 10.75 -20.12 -5.11
N GLY A 197 10.71 -18.79 -5.29
CA GLY A 197 9.91 -17.89 -4.45
C GLY A 197 10.70 -17.21 -3.34
N LEU A 198 11.94 -17.61 -3.05
CA LEU A 198 12.83 -16.88 -2.15
C LEU A 198 13.56 -15.78 -2.91
N SER A 199 13.07 -14.54 -2.79
CA SER A 199 13.62 -13.37 -3.47
C SER A 199 14.57 -12.60 -2.54
N ALA A 200 15.86 -12.92 -2.60
CA ALA A 200 16.90 -12.26 -1.81
C ALA A 200 17.06 -10.78 -2.22
N LYS A 201 17.26 -9.91 -1.23
CA LYS A 201 17.52 -8.47 -1.39
C LYS A 201 18.99 -8.14 -1.17
N SER A 202 19.71 -8.99 -0.44
CA SER A 202 21.16 -8.93 -0.25
C SER A 202 21.68 -10.32 0.09
N ASP A 203 23.00 -10.45 0.29
CA ASP A 203 23.66 -11.69 0.70
C ASP A 203 23.43 -12.04 2.19
N GLU A 204 22.81 -11.15 2.95
CA GLU A 204 22.49 -11.36 4.36
C GLU A 204 21.30 -12.32 4.50
N VAL A 205 21.47 -13.38 5.29
CA VAL A 205 20.43 -14.38 5.54
C VAL A 205 19.22 -13.73 6.23
N GLY A 206 18.04 -13.97 5.67
CA GLY A 206 16.78 -13.39 6.13
C GLY A 206 16.50 -11.99 5.59
N ASN A 207 17.39 -11.41 4.76
CA ASN A 207 17.09 -10.21 3.97
C ASN A 207 16.51 -10.61 2.61
N ALA A 208 15.36 -11.23 2.65
CA ALA A 208 14.63 -11.74 1.51
C ALA A 208 13.13 -11.62 1.72
N SER A 209 12.36 -11.84 0.68
CA SER A 209 10.91 -11.98 0.71
C SER A 209 10.49 -13.29 0.07
N TYR A 210 9.43 -13.89 0.54
CA TYR A 210 8.68 -14.85 -0.24
C TYR A 210 7.84 -14.08 -1.25
N TYR A 211 8.06 -14.38 -2.54
CA TYR A 211 7.46 -13.60 -3.61
C TYR A 211 7.12 -14.46 -4.83
N TYR A 212 5.90 -14.33 -5.28
CA TYR A 212 5.41 -14.89 -6.52
C TYR A 212 4.55 -13.86 -7.27
N SER A 213 4.33 -14.10 -8.55
CA SER A 213 3.49 -13.26 -9.40
C SER A 213 2.46 -14.11 -10.14
N LEU A 214 1.26 -13.56 -10.29
CA LEU A 214 0.19 -14.14 -11.10
C LEU A 214 0.01 -13.31 -12.36
N THR A 215 -0.22 -13.98 -13.50
CA THR A 215 -0.61 -13.31 -14.75
C THR A 215 -2.11 -13.40 -14.87
N ASN A 216 -2.77 -12.25 -14.93
CA ASN A 216 -4.22 -12.14 -15.01
C ASN A 216 -4.62 -11.41 -16.29
N ASN A 217 -5.84 -11.68 -16.76
CA ASN A 217 -6.56 -10.90 -17.76
C ASN A 217 -7.78 -10.24 -17.09
N THR A 218 -8.22 -9.12 -17.64
CA THR A 218 -9.44 -8.41 -17.26
C THR A 218 -10.52 -8.63 -18.32
#